data_23200227926d72678c3ae971d54696ee
#
_entry.id   23200227926d72678c3ae971d54696ee
#
_cell.length_a   1.000
_cell.length_b   1.000
_cell.length_c   1.000
_cell.angle_alpha   90.00
_cell.angle_beta   90.00
_cell.angle_gamma   90.00
#
_symmetry.space_group_name_H-M   'P 1'
#
loop_
_entity.id
_entity.type
_entity.pdbx_description
1 polymer ?
#
loop_
_entity_poly.entity_id
_entity_poly.type
_entity_poly.pdbx_seq_one_letter_code
_entity_poly.pdbx_strand_id
1 'polypeptide(L)'
;MTYKNDNVRFEITEHIGVLSTDRSGWTKEVNLVSWNGSPPKYDIREWDPKHEKMSRGVTLSEDEASRIRQILGERELGERELGRKPGRAARKEKETER
;
A
#
# COMPACT_ATOMS: atom_id res chain seq x y z
N MET A 1 -11.91 13.39 3.75
CA MET A 1 -11.69 13.61 4.29
C MET A 1 -10.85 14.06 4.53
N THR A 2 -10.59 14.51 4.65
CA THR A 2 -9.69 14.91 4.76
C THR A 2 -9.38 15.13 5.84
N TYR A 3 -8.89 15.41 6.08
CA TYR A 3 -8.49 15.56 6.96
C TYR A 3 -8.29 16.62 7.35
N LYS A 4 -8.65 17.36 7.23
CA LYS A 4 -8.49 18.30 7.68
C LYS A 4 -8.64 18.29 8.96
N ASN A 5 -8.49 17.53 9.53
CA ASN A 5 -8.53 17.47 10.91
C ASN A 5 -7.31 18.14 11.46
N ASP A 6 -7.50 19.17 12.13
CA ASP A 6 -6.37 19.93 12.63
C ASP A 6 -5.60 19.22 13.69
N ASN A 7 -6.20 18.18 14.27
CA ASN A 7 -5.52 17.43 15.30
C ASN A 7 -4.61 16.35 14.77
N VAL A 8 -4.61 16.15 13.46
CA VAL A 8 -3.78 15.12 12.88
C VAL A 8 -2.61 15.78 12.17
N ARG A 9 -1.43 15.41 12.60
CA ARG A 9 -0.23 15.84 11.92
C ARG A 9 0.47 14.62 11.43
N PHE A 10 1.09 14.74 10.28
CA PHE A 10 1.79 13.61 9.71
C PHE A 10 3.03 14.08 9.00
N GLU A 11 3.94 13.15 8.87
CA GLU A 11 5.13 13.39 8.08
C GLU A 11 5.47 12.11 7.36
N ILE A 12 5.56 12.19 6.04
CA ILE A 12 6.02 11.06 5.26
C ILE A 12 7.52 11.04 5.40
N THR A 13 8.04 10.09 6.18
CA THR A 13 9.47 10.05 6.45
C THR A 13 10.21 9.30 5.36
N GLU A 14 9.51 8.44 4.63
CA GLU A 14 10.13 7.75 3.52
C GLU A 14 9.05 7.32 2.55
N HIS A 15 9.24 7.66 1.28
CA HIS A 15 8.35 7.21 0.22
C HIS A 15 8.89 5.88 -0.29
N ILE A 16 8.07 4.84 -0.19
CA ILE A 16 8.53 3.51 -0.57
C ILE A 16 8.13 3.20 -1.99
N GLY A 17 6.87 3.45 -2.35
CA GLY A 17 6.48 3.18 -3.71
C GLY A 17 5.04 3.53 -3.99
N VAL A 18 4.70 3.56 -5.26
CA VAL A 18 3.35 3.85 -5.73
C VAL A 18 2.74 2.55 -6.24
N LEU A 19 1.53 2.27 -5.78
CA LEU A 19 0.81 1.10 -6.25
C LEU A 19 -0.03 1.40 -7.48
N SER A 20 -0.62 2.58 -7.53
CA SER A 20 -1.46 2.94 -8.67
C SER A 20 -1.68 4.44 -8.67
N THR A 21 -2.09 4.95 -9.83
CA THR A 21 -2.44 6.36 -10.01
C THR A 21 -3.79 6.41 -10.68
N ASP A 22 -4.72 7.22 -10.14
CA ASP A 22 -6.01 7.32 -10.79
C ASP A 22 -6.04 8.53 -11.72
N ARG A 23 -7.20 8.72 -12.36
CA ARG A 23 -7.31 9.79 -13.35
C ARG A 23 -7.15 11.17 -12.79
N SER A 24 -7.50 11.36 -11.54
CA SER A 24 -7.40 12.68 -10.92
C SER A 24 -5.99 13.00 -10.48
N GLY A 25 -5.09 12.03 -10.60
CA GLY A 25 -3.71 12.24 -10.17
C GLY A 25 -3.45 11.79 -8.76
N TRP A 26 -4.45 11.23 -8.08
CA TRP A 26 -4.21 10.67 -6.77
C TRP A 26 -3.45 9.36 -6.92
N THR A 27 -2.56 9.10 -5.99
CA THR A 27 -1.74 7.90 -6.03
C THR A 27 -1.98 7.08 -4.78
N LYS A 28 -2.10 5.77 -4.95
CA LYS A 28 -2.12 4.85 -3.83
C LYS A 28 -0.68 4.48 -3.55
N GLU A 29 -0.22 4.75 -2.35
CA GLU A 29 1.21 4.67 -2.04
C GLU A 29 1.49 3.87 -0.79
N VAL A 30 2.68 3.32 -0.77
CA VAL A 30 3.25 2.71 0.42
C VAL A 30 4.34 3.64 0.92
N ASN A 31 4.21 4.07 2.15
CA ASN A 31 5.15 5.02 2.76
C ASN A 31 5.43 4.64 4.20
N LEU A 32 6.48 5.21 4.74
CA LEU A 32 6.63 5.27 6.18
C LEU A 32 6.12 6.63 6.61
N VAL A 33 5.20 6.64 7.56
CA VAL A 33 4.55 7.87 7.99
C VAL A 33 4.61 7.98 9.50
N SER A 34 5.02 9.14 9.95
CA SER A 34 5.01 9.48 11.37
C SER A 34 3.71 10.24 11.64
N TRP A 35 2.88 9.67 12.49
CA TRP A 35 1.60 10.28 12.83
C TRP A 35 1.73 10.99 14.17
N ASN A 36 1.46 12.29 14.17
CA ASN A 36 1.46 13.09 15.40
C ASN A 36 2.75 12.93 16.19
N GLY A 37 3.87 12.86 15.47
CA GLY A 37 5.16 12.77 16.13
C GLY A 37 5.54 11.40 16.63
N SER A 38 4.72 10.40 16.37
CA SER A 38 5.02 9.03 16.79
C SER A 38 6.07 8.41 15.88
N PRO A 39 6.69 7.33 16.30
CA PRO A 39 7.64 6.65 15.42
C PRO A 39 6.96 6.25 14.12
N PRO A 40 7.68 6.30 13.00
CA PRO A 40 7.07 6.00 11.70
C PRO A 40 6.55 4.58 11.62
N LYS A 41 5.45 4.42 10.90
CA LYS A 41 4.88 3.13 10.61
C LYS A 41 4.62 3.02 9.12
N TYR A 42 4.51 1.80 8.65
CA TYR A 42 4.15 1.59 7.25
C TYR A 42 2.71 2.00 7.06
N ASP A 43 2.43 2.55 5.88
CA ASP A 43 1.12 3.09 5.61
C ASP A 43 0.80 2.91 4.15
N ILE A 44 -0.44 2.50 3.87
CA ILE A 44 -0.93 2.34 2.51
C ILE A 44 -2.21 3.15 2.42
N ARG A 45 -2.21 4.17 1.57
CA ARG A 45 -3.39 4.99 1.35
C ARG A 45 -3.20 5.81 0.10
N GLU A 46 -4.24 6.52 -0.29
CA GLU A 46 -4.18 7.39 -1.45
C GLU A 46 -3.85 8.80 -1.02
N TRP A 47 -3.09 9.47 -1.85
CA TRP A 47 -2.66 10.84 -1.63
C TRP A 47 -2.99 11.68 -2.84
N ASP A 48 -3.36 12.94 -2.59
CA ASP A 48 -3.55 13.85 -3.71
C ASP A 48 -2.19 14.25 -4.28
N PRO A 49 -2.16 14.91 -5.45
CA PRO A 49 -0.88 15.22 -6.10
C PRO A 49 0.08 16.01 -5.24
N LYS A 50 -0.43 16.82 -4.34
CA LYS A 50 0.43 17.63 -3.49
C LYS A 50 0.74 16.97 -2.16
N HIS A 51 0.16 15.81 -1.92
CA HIS A 51 0.36 15.08 -0.66
C HIS A 51 -0.10 15.88 0.54
N GLU A 52 -1.14 16.67 0.35
CA GLU A 52 -1.75 17.43 1.43
C GLU A 52 -3.01 16.77 1.93
N LYS A 53 -3.70 16.06 1.05
CA LYS A 53 -4.92 15.36 1.40
C LYS A 53 -4.71 13.87 1.23
N MET A 54 -5.47 13.11 1.97
CA MET A 54 -5.32 11.67 1.94
C MET A 54 -6.66 11.00 2.13
N SER A 55 -6.74 9.78 1.64
CA SER A 55 -7.91 8.94 1.86
C SER A 55 -7.74 8.18 3.14
N ARG A 56 -8.73 7.38 3.48
CA ARG A 56 -8.55 6.39 4.50
C ARG A 56 -7.52 5.40 4.04
N GLY A 57 -6.84 4.79 4.97
CA GLY A 57 -5.84 3.83 4.62
C GLY A 57 -5.60 2.87 5.74
N VAL A 58 -4.51 2.14 5.61
CA VAL A 58 -4.12 1.12 6.56
C VAL A 58 -2.74 1.46 7.07
N THR A 59 -2.59 1.44 8.38
CA THR A 59 -1.30 1.62 9.01
C THR A 59 -0.86 0.26 9.54
N LEU A 60 0.36 -0.11 9.25
CA LEU A 60 0.86 -1.44 9.57
C LEU A 60 2.07 -1.35 10.49
N SER A 61 2.12 -2.25 11.45
CA SER A 61 3.33 -2.42 12.22
C SER A 61 4.38 -3.07 11.33
N GLU A 62 5.60 -3.07 11.83
CA GLU A 62 6.68 -3.72 11.10
C GLU A 62 6.41 -5.21 10.93
N ASP A 63 5.87 -5.84 11.97
CA ASP A 63 5.55 -7.26 11.87
C ASP A 63 4.46 -7.51 10.83
N GLU A 64 3.46 -6.64 10.79
CA GLU A 64 2.39 -6.81 9.80
C GLU A 64 2.90 -6.60 8.39
N ALA A 65 3.77 -5.62 8.20
CA ALA A 65 4.32 -5.38 6.88
C ALA A 65 5.17 -6.56 6.43
N SER A 66 5.95 -7.11 7.34
CA SER A 66 6.77 -8.27 7.05
C SER A 66 5.90 -9.47 6.68
N ARG A 67 4.79 -9.63 7.38
CA ARG A 67 3.88 -10.72 7.10
C ARG A 67 3.24 -10.60 5.73
N ILE A 68 2.85 -9.39 5.36
CA ILE A 68 2.27 -9.16 4.04
C ILE A 68 3.30 -9.49 2.96
N ARG A 69 4.52 -9.06 3.16
CA ARG A 69 5.57 -9.35 2.19
C ARG A 69 5.73 -10.85 2.01
N GLN A 70 5.70 -11.57 3.12
CA GLN A 70 5.84 -13.01 3.07
C GLN A 70 4.67 -13.65 2.32
N ILE A 71 3.46 -13.25 2.67
CA ILE A 71 2.28 -13.82 2.03
C ILE A 71 2.28 -13.57 0.53
N LEU A 72 2.54 -12.35 0.14
CA LEU A 72 2.52 -12.01 -1.28
C LEU A 72 3.69 -12.64 -2.02
N GLY A 73 4.83 -12.73 -1.34
CA GLY A 73 5.97 -13.35 -1.96
C GLY A 73 5.77 -14.82 -2.24
N GLU A 74 5.13 -15.52 -1.31
CA GLU A 74 4.85 -16.93 -1.51
C GLU A 74 3.89 -17.13 -2.66
N ARG A 75 2.87 -16.28 -2.72
CA ARG A 75 1.92 -16.38 -3.81
C ARG A 75 2.58 -16.10 -5.16
N GLU A 76 3.41 -15.09 -5.19
CA GLU A 76 4.08 -14.74 -6.43
C GLU A 76 4.95 -15.86 -6.93
N LEU A 77 5.68 -16.49 -6.03
CA LEU A 77 6.51 -17.63 -6.44
C LEU A 77 5.68 -18.75 -7.00
N GLY A 78 4.56 -19.05 -6.35
CA GLY A 78 3.69 -20.09 -6.85
C GLY A 78 3.17 -19.78 -8.23
N GLU A 79 2.79 -18.56 -8.46
CA GLU A 79 2.24 -18.19 -9.76
C GLU A 79 3.29 -18.26 -10.85
N ARG A 80 4.51 -17.85 -10.53
CA ARG A 80 5.56 -17.96 -11.51
C ARG A 80 5.85 -19.38 -11.90
N GLU A 81 5.82 -20.23 -10.94
CA GLU A 81 6.08 -21.63 -11.24
C GLU A 81 4.99 -22.22 -12.10
N LEU A 82 3.79 -21.74 -11.91
CA LEU A 82 2.71 -22.22 -12.72
C LEU A 82 2.72 -21.64 -14.09
N GLY A 83 3.31 -20.54 -14.20
CA GLY A 83 3.35 -20.04 -15.40
C GLY A 83 3.38 -18.74 -15.78
N ARG A 84 3.32 -18.65 -15.77
CA ARG A 84 3.31 -17.72 -16.15
C ARG A 84 2.86 -16.99 -16.51
N LYS A 85 2.44 -16.53 -16.59
CA LYS A 85 2.01 -15.82 -16.93
C LYS A 85 1.56 -15.10 -16.81
N PRO A 86 1.39 -14.75 -16.81
CA PRO A 86 1.02 -13.91 -16.56
C PRO A 86 0.23 -13.35 -16.50
N GLY A 87 -0.30 -13.26 -16.51
CA GLY A 87 -0.92 -12.90 -16.30
C GLY A 87 -1.86 -12.66 -15.97
N ARG A 88 -2.20 -12.77 -16.00
CA ARG A 88 -2.91 -12.78 -15.67
C ARG A 88 -3.62 -12.87 -15.30
N ALA A 89 -3.62 -12.92 -15.29
CA ALA A 89 -4.02 -13.17 -14.76
C ALA A 89 -4.59 -13.55 -14.30
N ALA A 90 -4.73 -13.65 -14.28
CA ALA A 90 -5.04 -14.19 -13.70
C ALA A 90 -5.65 -14.69 -13.11
N ARG A 91 -5.87 -14.84 -13.07
CA ARG A 91 -6.28 -15.43 -12.45
C ARG A 91 -6.93 -16.00 -12.01
N LYS A 92 -7.03 -16.23 -12.04
CA LYS A 92 -7.35 -16.89 -11.62
C LYS A 92 -7.84 -17.44 -11.18
N GLU A 93 -7.67 -17.49 -11.23
CA GLU A 93 -7.80 -18.12 -10.81
C GLU A 93 -8.12 -18.54 -10.25
N LYS A 94 -8.13 -18.55 -10.31
CA LYS A 94 -8.19 -19.03 -9.77
C LYS A 94 -8.44 -19.17 -9.02
N GLU A 95 -8.11 -19.04 -9.10
CA GLU A 95 -8.10 -19.31 -8.45
C GLU A 95 -8.37 -19.41 -7.61
N THR A 96 -8.36 -19.26 -7.72
CA THR A 96 -8.43 -19.51 -6.91
C THR A 96 -8.61 -19.85 -6.08
N GLU A 97 -8.44 -19.92 -5.86
CA GLU A 97 -8.39 -20.31 -5.20
C GLU A 97 -8.48 -20.38 -4.32
N ARG A 98 -8.56 -20.33 -3.78
CA ARG A 98 -8.35 -20.36 -3.07
C ARG A 98 -8.56 -20.41 -2.65
#